data_bb7b364ae9d954756826fc9bfcd05bff
#
_entry.id   bb7b364ae9d954756826fc9bfcd05bff
#
_cell.length_a   1.000
_cell.length_b   1.000
_cell.length_c   1.000
_cell.angle_alpha   90.00
_cell.angle_beta   90.00
_cell.angle_gamma   90.00
#
_symmetry.space_group_name_H-M   'P 1'
#
loop_
_entity.id
_entity.type
_entity.pdbx_description
1 polymer ?
#
loop_
_entity_poly.entity_id
_entity_poly.type
_entity_poly.pdbx_seq_one_letter_code
_entity_poly.pdbx_strand_id
1 'polypeptide(L)'
;MNNFQMKIFNTTNKSSSKGENITISPLSIYHILSLTTNGAAGDTKLEMLKTLCNENQVIMNENNKLIYSIIKNLKTVEIANSVFTRIIPFTSFIENAKIYEAKIDKLIDENQINNWCNEATHGTIKKIIEKVNPKDLMILINAIYFKGKWEIEFNERLTEKRIFINYQNEKKLINFMYSKDDYSYFENNEIQAISLKYQEDNLEALIILPKNEYDINKYIENFNQEKYNNIINGLLSQKVELFLPKFDIEFNTDLVGVFQEMGMKLAFEPNSADFSSMVKPEKEANIYIGKIIHSTYIKIDEKGTKAAAVTAVVMTRGRARGHSNPEKTIIMNVNHPFLFIIRNKDLPLGNDIIFISKIENLDRKEGEKESKNNNNINQKERKIRDLSKLESVYISSYRPLKWYMYLIKQILKNRESVEIRARPLEAAKSIRVVEALKKLGYISYSKYYTTTFILNGRLQRYFIVNVKKTKDFQKLYDEREAEMRKVLSNKSQ
;
A
#
# COMPACT_ATOMS: atom_id res chain seq x y z
N MET A 1 -24.09 8.03 -9.96
CA MET A 1 -22.90 7.66 -9.19
C MET A 1 -21.59 7.70 -10.00
N ASN A 2 -21.62 7.53 -11.30
CA ASN A 2 -20.44 7.33 -12.15
C ASN A 2 -19.29 8.35 -12.02
N ASN A 3 -19.40 9.37 -11.19
CA ASN A 3 -18.35 10.38 -11.00
C ASN A 3 -18.06 10.74 -9.54
N PHE A 4 -18.84 10.28 -8.57
CA PHE A 4 -18.66 10.68 -7.16
C PHE A 4 -17.32 10.23 -6.62
N GLN A 5 -16.94 8.96 -6.83
CA GLN A 5 -15.70 8.40 -6.26
C GLN A 5 -14.43 9.13 -6.74
N MET A 6 -14.39 9.52 -8.02
CA MET A 6 -13.25 10.27 -8.56
C MET A 6 -13.31 11.74 -8.13
N LYS A 7 -14.49 12.34 -8.12
CA LYS A 7 -14.67 13.75 -7.76
C LYS A 7 -14.27 13.99 -6.30
N ILE A 8 -14.71 13.15 -5.36
CA ILE A 8 -14.34 13.33 -3.96
C ILE A 8 -12.86 13.11 -3.73
N PHE A 9 -12.23 12.11 -4.39
CA PHE A 9 -10.80 11.88 -4.28
C PHE A 9 -9.98 13.06 -4.81
N ASN A 10 -10.30 13.54 -6.01
CA ASN A 10 -9.60 14.66 -6.63
C ASN A 10 -9.75 15.95 -5.82
N THR A 11 -10.96 16.22 -5.29
CA THR A 11 -11.21 17.41 -4.45
C THR A 11 -10.45 17.30 -3.13
N THR A 12 -10.45 16.12 -2.49
CA THR A 12 -9.67 15.88 -1.26
C THR A 12 -8.17 16.06 -1.53
N ASN A 13 -7.65 15.52 -2.65
CA ASN A 13 -6.25 15.70 -3.01
C ASN A 13 -5.87 17.17 -3.21
N LYS A 14 -6.74 17.95 -3.85
CA LYS A 14 -6.52 19.38 -4.08
C LYS A 14 -6.51 20.19 -2.77
N SER A 15 -7.34 19.81 -1.81
CA SER A 15 -7.46 20.47 -0.49
C SER A 15 -6.37 20.03 0.50
N SER A 16 -5.63 18.97 0.21
CA SER A 16 -4.60 18.42 1.10
C SER A 16 -3.25 19.07 0.89
N SER A 17 -2.40 18.98 1.91
CA SER A 17 -1.03 19.50 1.86
C SER A 17 -0.16 18.70 0.88
N LYS A 18 0.81 19.37 0.27
CA LYS A 18 1.81 18.67 -0.57
C LYS A 18 2.61 17.68 0.27
N GLY A 19 2.73 16.46 -0.24
CA GLY A 19 3.45 15.38 0.43
C GLY A 19 2.63 14.65 1.47
N GLU A 20 1.39 14.98 1.65
CA GLU A 20 0.49 14.25 2.54
C GLU A 20 -0.02 12.99 1.86
N ASN A 21 0.11 11.86 2.55
CA ASN A 21 -0.56 10.64 2.13
C ASN A 21 -2.05 10.78 2.38
N ILE A 22 -2.84 10.48 1.36
CA ILE A 22 -4.29 10.57 1.43
C ILE A 22 -4.86 9.17 1.27
N THR A 23 -5.81 8.83 2.12
CA THR A 23 -6.58 7.59 1.98
C THR A 23 -8.04 7.89 2.29
N ILE A 24 -8.91 7.70 1.32
CA ILE A 24 -10.35 7.84 1.53
C ILE A 24 -11.11 6.61 1.08
N SER A 25 -12.30 6.44 1.62
CA SER A 25 -13.28 5.47 1.16
C SER A 25 -14.46 6.20 0.53
N PRO A 26 -14.48 6.38 -0.79
CA PRO A 26 -15.59 7.06 -1.48
C PRO A 26 -16.93 6.42 -1.17
N LEU A 27 -16.93 5.10 -1.10
CA LEU A 27 -18.11 4.29 -0.88
C LEU A 27 -18.71 4.47 0.52
N SER A 28 -17.89 4.46 1.59
CA SER A 28 -18.38 4.64 2.96
C SER A 28 -18.83 6.09 3.22
N ILE A 29 -18.15 7.06 2.62
CA ILE A 29 -18.54 8.47 2.63
C ILE A 29 -19.89 8.67 1.92
N TYR A 30 -20.05 8.07 0.75
CA TYR A 30 -21.33 8.09 0.04
C TYR A 30 -22.46 7.53 0.89
N HIS A 31 -22.20 6.46 1.62
CA HIS A 31 -23.17 5.77 2.44
C HIS A 31 -23.70 6.65 3.60
N ILE A 32 -22.81 7.26 4.41
CA ILE A 32 -23.21 8.13 5.52
C ILE A 32 -23.92 9.40 5.03
N LEU A 33 -23.50 9.98 3.91
CA LEU A 33 -24.15 11.15 3.34
C LEU A 33 -25.51 10.82 2.73
N SER A 34 -25.68 9.66 2.13
CA SER A 34 -26.99 9.22 1.65
C SER A 34 -27.99 9.06 2.77
N LEU A 35 -27.56 8.51 3.92
CA LEU A 35 -28.40 8.50 5.14
C LEU A 35 -28.79 9.92 5.53
N THR A 36 -27.82 10.83 5.61
CA THR A 36 -28.07 12.22 6.06
C THR A 36 -28.95 12.96 5.07
N THR A 37 -28.83 12.71 3.75
CA THR A 37 -29.69 13.27 2.70
C THR A 37 -31.15 12.87 2.88
N ASN A 38 -31.45 11.69 3.42
CA ASN A 38 -32.83 11.30 3.76
C ASN A 38 -33.44 12.16 4.86
N GLY A 39 -32.61 12.78 5.70
CA GLY A 39 -33.05 13.73 6.73
C GLY A 39 -33.18 15.18 6.23
N ALA A 40 -32.62 15.50 5.06
CA ALA A 40 -32.69 16.84 4.46
C ALA A 40 -34.02 17.10 3.72
N ALA A 41 -34.35 18.38 3.52
CA ALA A 41 -35.51 18.83 2.77
C ALA A 41 -35.11 20.00 1.83
N GLY A 42 -36.05 20.43 0.96
CA GLY A 42 -35.88 21.59 0.10
C GLY A 42 -34.58 21.63 -0.69
N ASP A 43 -33.99 22.82 -0.79
CA ASP A 43 -32.77 23.08 -1.54
C ASP A 43 -31.53 22.39 -0.94
N THR A 44 -31.50 22.20 0.40
CA THR A 44 -30.44 21.43 1.07
C THR A 44 -30.38 20.00 0.52
N LYS A 45 -31.54 19.34 0.40
CA LYS A 45 -31.62 18.00 -0.20
C LYS A 45 -31.16 17.99 -1.65
N LEU A 46 -31.55 18.99 -2.45
CA LEU A 46 -31.19 19.07 -3.86
C LEU A 46 -29.68 19.25 -4.04
N GLU A 47 -29.02 20.10 -3.24
CA GLU A 47 -27.55 20.23 -3.27
C GLU A 47 -26.86 18.93 -2.88
N MET A 48 -27.33 18.24 -1.83
CA MET A 48 -26.79 16.97 -1.38
C MET A 48 -26.91 15.89 -2.46
N LEU A 49 -28.09 15.72 -3.07
CA LEU A 49 -28.32 14.76 -4.16
C LEU A 49 -27.40 15.05 -5.36
N LYS A 50 -27.29 16.31 -5.78
CA LYS A 50 -26.42 16.73 -6.87
C LYS A 50 -24.95 16.43 -6.59
N THR A 51 -24.52 16.69 -5.37
CA THR A 51 -23.12 16.42 -4.94
C THR A 51 -22.83 14.94 -4.92
N LEU A 52 -23.79 14.10 -4.51
CA LEU A 52 -23.72 12.65 -4.56
C LEU A 52 -23.94 12.06 -5.98
N CYS A 53 -24.08 12.92 -7.00
CA CYS A 53 -24.30 12.51 -8.39
C CYS A 53 -25.56 11.64 -8.58
N ASN A 54 -26.65 11.97 -7.86
CA ASN A 54 -27.95 11.30 -7.98
C ASN A 54 -29.02 12.26 -8.50
N GLU A 55 -29.93 11.73 -9.29
CA GLU A 55 -31.05 12.47 -9.81
C GLU A 55 -32.13 12.71 -8.74
N ASN A 56 -32.37 11.71 -7.92
CA ASN A 56 -33.37 11.78 -6.85
C ASN A 56 -33.06 10.79 -5.69
N GLN A 57 -33.79 10.95 -4.60
CA GLN A 57 -33.62 10.16 -3.37
C GLN A 57 -33.95 8.66 -3.57
N VAL A 58 -34.91 8.31 -4.43
CA VAL A 58 -35.30 6.91 -4.66
C VAL A 58 -34.14 6.15 -5.29
N ILE A 59 -33.57 6.69 -6.38
CA ILE A 59 -32.41 6.09 -7.08
C ILE A 59 -31.21 6.01 -6.12
N MET A 60 -30.97 7.05 -5.33
CA MET A 60 -29.90 7.05 -4.33
C MET A 60 -30.08 5.90 -3.32
N ASN A 61 -31.29 5.71 -2.79
CA ASN A 61 -31.57 4.66 -1.82
C ASN A 61 -31.50 3.25 -2.42
N GLU A 62 -31.94 3.07 -3.66
CA GLU A 62 -31.82 1.79 -4.38
C GLU A 62 -30.35 1.43 -4.61
N ASN A 63 -29.55 2.38 -5.05
CA ASN A 63 -28.11 2.21 -5.22
C ASN A 63 -27.43 1.83 -3.89
N ASN A 64 -27.80 2.50 -2.77
CA ASN A 64 -27.25 2.17 -1.46
C ASN A 64 -27.65 0.76 -1.00
N LYS A 65 -28.89 0.33 -1.23
CA LYS A 65 -29.33 -1.03 -0.88
C LYS A 65 -28.49 -2.08 -1.63
N LEU A 66 -28.25 -1.88 -2.94
CA LEU A 66 -27.43 -2.76 -3.74
C LEU A 66 -26.00 -2.83 -3.22
N ILE A 67 -25.35 -1.67 -3.06
CA ILE A 67 -23.99 -1.56 -2.54
C ILE A 67 -23.88 -2.23 -1.17
N TYR A 68 -24.80 -1.90 -0.28
CA TYR A 68 -24.82 -2.42 1.07
C TYR A 68 -25.00 -3.95 1.12
N SER A 69 -25.85 -4.51 0.26
CA SER A 69 -26.07 -5.96 0.19
C SER A 69 -24.77 -6.74 -0.14
N ILE A 70 -23.87 -6.12 -0.89
CA ILE A 70 -22.56 -6.67 -1.23
C ILE A 70 -21.58 -6.47 -0.07
N ILE A 71 -21.47 -5.24 0.44
CA ILE A 71 -20.47 -4.89 1.46
C ILE A 71 -20.74 -5.61 2.79
N LYS A 72 -21.98 -5.73 3.20
CA LYS A 72 -22.39 -6.42 4.44
C LYS A 72 -21.83 -7.84 4.56
N ASN A 73 -21.60 -8.50 3.42
CA ASN A 73 -21.08 -9.86 3.38
C ASN A 73 -19.54 -9.90 3.36
N LEU A 74 -18.87 -8.75 3.19
CA LEU A 74 -17.42 -8.67 3.22
C LEU A 74 -16.91 -8.78 4.65
N LYS A 75 -16.18 -9.86 4.95
CA LYS A 75 -15.53 -10.05 6.26
C LYS A 75 -14.26 -9.23 6.43
N THR A 76 -13.77 -8.68 5.32
CA THR A 76 -12.50 -7.97 5.21
C THR A 76 -12.63 -6.46 5.35
N VAL A 77 -13.83 -5.91 5.22
CA VAL A 77 -14.14 -4.47 5.31
C VAL A 77 -15.02 -4.24 6.54
N GLU A 78 -14.59 -3.36 7.41
CA GLU A 78 -15.41 -2.93 8.55
C GLU A 78 -15.67 -1.42 8.45
N ILE A 79 -16.95 -1.06 8.36
CA ILE A 79 -17.43 0.32 8.25
C ILE A 79 -18.16 0.67 9.53
N ALA A 80 -17.80 1.77 10.15
CA ALA A 80 -18.48 2.32 11.31
C ALA A 80 -18.99 3.73 10.98
N ASN A 81 -20.31 3.86 10.90
CA ASN A 81 -21.00 5.12 10.63
C ASN A 81 -21.77 5.57 11.85
N SER A 82 -21.71 6.86 12.17
CA SER A 82 -22.54 7.43 13.24
C SER A 82 -22.93 8.88 12.93
N VAL A 83 -24.12 9.25 13.38
CA VAL A 83 -24.61 10.63 13.41
C VAL A 83 -24.79 11.02 14.86
N PHE A 84 -23.93 11.90 15.37
CA PHE A 84 -24.07 12.50 16.69
C PHE A 84 -24.81 13.83 16.55
N THR A 85 -25.90 14.00 17.29
CA THR A 85 -26.75 15.20 17.18
C THR A 85 -27.21 15.70 18.56
N ARG A 86 -27.31 17.02 18.73
CA ARG A 86 -27.86 17.61 19.97
C ARG A 86 -29.40 17.60 20.02
N ILE A 87 -30.02 17.49 18.85
CA ILE A 87 -31.50 17.47 18.73
C ILE A 87 -31.90 16.02 18.44
N ILE A 88 -32.95 15.56 19.13
CA ILE A 88 -33.45 14.18 19.00
C ILE A 88 -34.13 14.01 17.63
N PRO A 89 -33.65 13.13 16.76
CA PRO A 89 -34.27 12.88 15.46
C PRO A 89 -35.62 12.16 15.59
N PHE A 90 -36.46 12.29 14.58
CA PHE A 90 -37.69 11.50 14.46
C PHE A 90 -37.40 10.00 14.45
N THR A 91 -38.32 9.23 15.01
CA THR A 91 -38.21 7.76 15.03
C THR A 91 -38.05 7.16 13.64
N SER A 92 -38.76 7.74 12.65
CA SER A 92 -38.62 7.31 11.24
C SER A 92 -37.22 7.49 10.68
N PHE A 93 -36.50 8.55 11.04
CA PHE A 93 -35.11 8.75 10.64
C PHE A 93 -34.17 7.74 11.36
N ILE A 94 -34.39 7.47 12.63
CA ILE A 94 -33.63 6.48 13.41
C ILE A 94 -33.85 5.07 12.85
N GLU A 95 -35.06 4.73 12.41
CA GLU A 95 -35.32 3.46 11.73
C GLU A 95 -34.64 3.35 10.37
N ASN A 96 -34.63 4.42 9.58
CA ASN A 96 -33.87 4.48 8.35
C ASN A 96 -32.37 4.29 8.59
N ALA A 97 -31.81 4.86 9.65
CA ALA A 97 -30.41 4.73 10.00
C ALA A 97 -29.99 3.26 10.24
N LYS A 98 -30.90 2.42 10.75
CA LYS A 98 -30.66 0.97 10.92
C LYS A 98 -30.39 0.26 9.58
N ILE A 99 -31.07 0.70 8.50
CA ILE A 99 -30.84 0.15 7.14
C ILE A 99 -29.41 0.45 6.67
N TYR A 100 -28.84 1.56 7.15
CA TYR A 100 -27.46 1.99 6.85
C TYR A 100 -26.44 1.49 7.88
N GLU A 101 -26.86 0.67 8.87
CA GLU A 101 -26.05 0.25 10.04
C GLU A 101 -25.32 1.43 10.71
N ALA A 102 -25.93 2.61 10.65
CA ALA A 102 -25.42 3.80 11.27
C ALA A 102 -25.99 3.99 12.68
N LYS A 103 -25.13 4.29 13.63
CA LYS A 103 -25.54 4.66 14.97
C LYS A 103 -26.02 6.11 14.97
N ILE A 104 -27.18 6.35 15.57
CA ILE A 104 -27.65 7.70 15.92
C ILE A 104 -27.52 7.86 17.42
N ASP A 105 -26.82 8.90 17.87
CA ASP A 105 -26.61 9.13 19.30
C ASP A 105 -26.62 10.64 19.62
N LYS A 106 -26.86 10.96 20.91
CA LYS A 106 -26.79 12.33 21.39
C LYS A 106 -25.36 12.83 21.37
N LEU A 107 -25.13 14.02 20.81
CA LEU A 107 -23.83 14.68 20.83
C LEU A 107 -23.55 15.26 22.23
N ILE A 108 -22.56 14.75 22.92
CA ILE A 108 -22.11 15.19 24.25
C ILE A 108 -20.76 15.89 24.13
N ASP A 109 -19.70 15.12 23.89
CA ASP A 109 -18.33 15.60 23.82
C ASP A 109 -17.45 14.72 22.90
N GLU A 110 -16.18 15.12 22.74
CA GLU A 110 -15.20 14.39 21.95
C GLU A 110 -14.84 13.02 22.53
N ASN A 111 -14.90 12.84 23.84
CA ASN A 111 -14.56 11.56 24.48
C ASN A 111 -15.60 10.49 24.12
N GLN A 112 -16.89 10.86 24.11
CA GLN A 112 -17.95 9.97 23.67
C GLN A 112 -17.71 9.48 22.24
N ILE A 113 -17.39 10.40 21.33
CA ILE A 113 -17.13 10.09 19.91
C ILE A 113 -15.89 9.20 19.77
N ASN A 114 -14.79 9.56 20.45
CA ASN A 114 -13.55 8.81 20.39
C ASN A 114 -13.70 7.40 20.98
N ASN A 115 -14.39 7.24 22.10
CA ASN A 115 -14.66 5.94 22.71
C ASN A 115 -15.50 5.06 21.77
N TRP A 116 -16.57 5.62 21.21
CA TRP A 116 -17.39 4.90 20.23
C TRP A 116 -16.58 4.46 19.02
N CYS A 117 -15.75 5.33 18.45
CA CYS A 117 -14.91 5.00 17.30
C CYS A 117 -13.89 3.91 17.63
N ASN A 118 -13.25 3.99 18.80
CA ASN A 118 -12.32 2.98 19.28
C ASN A 118 -12.98 1.60 19.43
N GLU A 119 -14.18 1.54 19.96
CA GLU A 119 -14.97 0.31 20.09
C GLU A 119 -15.39 -0.21 18.72
N ALA A 120 -15.99 0.63 17.87
CA ALA A 120 -16.50 0.28 16.55
C ALA A 120 -15.40 -0.16 15.57
N THR A 121 -14.15 0.26 15.80
CA THR A 121 -12.97 -0.12 14.98
C THR A 121 -12.06 -1.12 15.70
N HIS A 122 -12.52 -1.77 16.74
CA HIS A 122 -11.79 -2.77 17.53
C HIS A 122 -10.38 -2.31 17.95
N GLY A 123 -10.29 -1.07 18.43
CA GLY A 123 -9.03 -0.46 18.89
C GLY A 123 -8.10 0.00 17.77
N THR A 124 -8.55 -0.03 16.52
CA THR A 124 -7.73 0.38 15.36
C THR A 124 -7.62 1.90 15.28
N ILE A 125 -8.74 2.62 15.43
CA ILE A 125 -8.79 4.09 15.44
C ILE A 125 -9.18 4.55 16.85
N LYS A 126 -8.20 5.06 17.60
CA LYS A 126 -8.37 5.41 19.02
C LYS A 126 -8.88 6.84 19.22
N LYS A 127 -8.54 7.73 18.31
CA LYS A 127 -8.90 9.15 18.39
C LYS A 127 -9.22 9.67 16.99
N ILE A 128 -10.45 10.12 16.81
CA ILE A 128 -10.96 10.58 15.53
C ILE A 128 -11.25 12.09 15.52
N ILE A 129 -11.50 12.65 16.68
CA ILE A 129 -11.79 14.08 16.84
C ILE A 129 -11.03 14.66 18.04
N GLU A 130 -10.51 15.89 17.88
CA GLU A 130 -9.76 16.60 18.93
C GLU A 130 -10.71 17.29 19.90
N LYS A 131 -11.73 18.00 19.37
CA LYS A 131 -12.64 18.83 20.14
C LYS A 131 -13.99 18.98 19.44
N VAL A 132 -15.06 18.87 20.21
CA VAL A 132 -16.42 19.21 19.80
C VAL A 132 -16.66 20.69 20.11
N ASN A 133 -17.09 21.47 19.09
CA ASN A 133 -17.47 22.85 19.32
C ASN A 133 -18.87 22.90 19.98
N PRO A 134 -19.10 23.74 21.00
CA PRO A 134 -20.44 23.92 21.57
C PRO A 134 -21.54 24.31 20.57
N LYS A 135 -21.15 24.91 19.44
CA LYS A 135 -22.06 25.28 18.34
C LYS A 135 -22.36 24.14 17.36
N ASP A 136 -21.59 23.03 17.39
CA ASP A 136 -21.84 21.88 16.54
C ASP A 136 -23.16 21.24 16.96
N LEU A 137 -24.15 21.19 16.07
CA LEU A 137 -25.47 20.59 16.32
C LEU A 137 -25.53 19.16 15.79
N MET A 138 -24.80 18.84 14.74
CA MET A 138 -24.69 17.50 14.16
C MET A 138 -23.27 17.26 13.66
N ILE A 139 -22.72 16.10 14.03
CA ILE A 139 -21.39 15.61 13.57
C ILE A 139 -21.60 14.23 12.96
N LEU A 140 -21.14 14.08 11.71
CA LEU A 140 -21.08 12.81 11.02
C LEU A 140 -19.72 12.18 11.23
N ILE A 141 -19.69 10.90 11.62
CA ILE A 141 -18.48 10.12 11.78
C ILE A 141 -18.52 8.94 10.83
N ASN A 142 -17.49 8.81 10.03
CA ASN A 142 -17.28 7.69 9.15
C ASN A 142 -15.88 7.13 9.37
N ALA A 143 -15.80 5.96 9.95
CA ALA A 143 -14.55 5.24 10.17
C ALA A 143 -14.57 3.93 9.39
N ILE A 144 -13.51 3.63 8.69
CA ILE A 144 -13.40 2.41 7.91
C ILE A 144 -11.99 1.85 7.98
N TYR A 145 -11.89 0.54 8.11
CA TYR A 145 -10.61 -0.15 8.02
C TYR A 145 -10.75 -1.47 7.25
N PHE A 146 -9.64 -1.93 6.71
CA PHE A 146 -9.56 -3.09 5.82
C PHE A 146 -8.60 -4.15 6.36
N LYS A 147 -9.01 -5.44 6.28
CA LYS A 147 -8.24 -6.61 6.73
C LYS A 147 -8.28 -7.73 5.68
N GLY A 148 -7.73 -7.53 4.50
CA GLY A 148 -7.67 -8.58 3.46
C GLY A 148 -6.36 -9.35 3.49
N LYS A 149 -6.41 -10.67 3.28
CA LYS A 149 -5.22 -11.49 3.02
C LYS A 149 -5.00 -11.60 1.53
N TRP A 150 -3.75 -11.52 1.08
CA TRP A 150 -3.43 -11.77 -0.32
C TRP A 150 -3.83 -13.19 -0.73
N GLU A 151 -4.32 -13.38 -1.94
CA GLU A 151 -4.55 -14.71 -2.53
C GLU A 151 -3.22 -15.50 -2.59
N ILE A 152 -2.13 -14.80 -2.94
CA ILE A 152 -0.77 -15.31 -2.92
C ILE A 152 0.05 -14.39 -2.02
N GLU A 153 0.40 -14.86 -0.82
CA GLU A 153 1.20 -14.09 0.14
C GLU A 153 2.62 -13.86 -0.39
N PHE A 154 3.19 -12.69 -0.07
CA PHE A 154 4.60 -12.44 -0.34
C PHE A 154 5.46 -13.25 0.63
N ASN A 155 6.60 -13.71 0.17
CA ASN A 155 7.55 -14.41 1.02
C ASN A 155 8.34 -13.40 1.88
N GLU A 156 8.13 -13.40 3.20
CA GLU A 156 8.81 -12.52 4.15
C GLU A 156 10.35 -12.55 4.04
N ARG A 157 10.92 -13.70 3.62
CA ARG A 157 12.37 -13.86 3.44
C ARG A 157 12.92 -13.12 2.22
N LEU A 158 12.04 -12.70 1.31
CA LEU A 158 12.36 -11.96 0.11
C LEU A 158 12.17 -10.45 0.27
N THR A 159 11.58 -10.03 1.40
CA THR A 159 11.46 -8.63 1.76
C THR A 159 12.85 -8.05 2.01
N GLU A 160 13.20 -7.00 1.30
CA GLU A 160 14.49 -6.33 1.43
C GLU A 160 14.34 -4.81 1.47
N LYS A 161 15.33 -4.15 2.09
CA LYS A 161 15.36 -2.68 2.12
C LYS A 161 15.79 -2.14 0.77
N ARG A 162 14.96 -1.28 0.19
CA ARG A 162 15.19 -0.57 -1.08
C ARG A 162 14.94 0.91 -0.91
N ILE A 163 15.42 1.71 -1.85
CA ILE A 163 15.20 3.15 -1.86
C ILE A 163 13.80 3.43 -2.39
N PHE A 164 13.02 4.17 -1.61
CA PHE A 164 11.82 4.87 -2.04
C PHE A 164 12.15 6.37 -2.17
N ILE A 165 11.74 6.99 -3.25
CA ILE A 165 11.94 8.42 -3.53
C ILE A 165 10.61 9.11 -3.21
N ASN A 166 10.58 9.95 -2.17
CA ASN A 166 9.37 10.66 -1.78
C ASN A 166 9.06 11.87 -2.70
N TYR A 167 7.98 12.59 -2.40
CA TYR A 167 7.57 13.76 -3.18
C TYR A 167 8.60 14.92 -3.20
N GLN A 168 9.52 14.99 -2.23
CA GLN A 168 10.63 15.95 -2.16
C GLN A 168 11.90 15.46 -2.86
N ASN A 169 11.84 14.34 -3.56
CA ASN A 169 13.00 13.63 -4.13
C ASN A 169 14.01 13.12 -3.08
N GLU A 170 13.60 13.02 -1.81
CA GLU A 170 14.42 12.42 -0.78
C GLU A 170 14.39 10.89 -0.89
N LYS A 171 15.55 10.28 -0.67
CA LYS A 171 15.74 8.83 -0.72
C LYS A 171 15.55 8.23 0.68
N LYS A 172 14.47 7.48 0.87
CA LYS A 172 14.14 6.77 2.11
C LYS A 172 14.39 5.28 1.95
N LEU A 173 14.97 4.63 2.95
CA LEU A 173 15.23 3.19 2.93
C LEU A 173 14.06 2.45 3.57
N ILE A 174 13.20 1.85 2.74
CA ILE A 174 11.94 1.21 3.11
C ILE A 174 12.01 -0.30 2.85
N ASN A 175 11.25 -1.11 3.57
CA ASN A 175 11.09 -2.54 3.30
C ASN A 175 10.19 -2.76 2.08
N PHE A 176 10.70 -3.45 1.06
CA PHE A 176 9.96 -3.84 -0.14
C PHE A 176 9.74 -5.33 -0.15
N MET A 177 8.49 -5.72 -0.32
CA MET A 177 8.07 -7.09 -0.63
C MET A 177 8.44 -7.41 -2.07
N TYR A 178 8.77 -8.66 -2.33
CA TYR A 178 9.14 -9.14 -3.65
C TYR A 178 8.30 -10.33 -4.07
N SER A 179 7.83 -10.31 -5.29
CA SER A 179 7.20 -11.46 -5.94
C SER A 179 7.51 -11.46 -7.43
N LYS A 180 7.48 -12.66 -8.03
CA LYS A 180 7.58 -12.87 -9.46
C LYS A 180 6.58 -13.92 -9.87
N ASP A 181 5.49 -13.48 -10.49
CA ASP A 181 4.38 -14.34 -10.88
C ASP A 181 3.62 -13.77 -12.09
N ASP A 182 2.56 -14.44 -12.51
CA ASP A 182 1.63 -13.97 -13.52
C ASP A 182 0.57 -13.08 -12.85
N TYR A 183 0.56 -11.80 -13.22
CA TYR A 183 -0.36 -10.79 -12.68
C TYR A 183 -1.20 -10.16 -13.76
N SER A 184 -2.39 -9.66 -13.40
CA SER A 184 -3.15 -8.75 -14.23
C SER A 184 -2.44 -7.40 -14.29
N TYR A 185 -1.90 -7.05 -15.45
CA TYR A 185 -1.02 -5.90 -15.65
C TYR A 185 -1.46 -5.05 -16.83
N PHE A 186 -1.30 -3.74 -16.71
CA PHE A 186 -1.53 -2.74 -17.74
C PHE A 186 -0.38 -1.75 -17.78
N GLU A 187 -0.01 -1.31 -18.97
CA GLU A 187 1.01 -0.27 -19.16
C GLU A 187 0.65 0.60 -20.37
N ASN A 188 0.88 1.89 -20.24
CA ASN A 188 0.86 2.86 -21.33
C ASN A 188 2.06 3.82 -21.22
N ASN A 189 2.02 4.95 -21.94
CA ASN A 189 3.11 5.92 -21.89
C ASN A 189 3.23 6.65 -20.55
N GLU A 190 2.13 6.77 -19.77
CA GLU A 190 2.06 7.53 -18.52
C GLU A 190 2.31 6.67 -17.28
N ILE A 191 1.84 5.41 -17.27
CA ILE A 191 1.76 4.57 -16.07
C ILE A 191 2.13 3.12 -16.32
N GLN A 192 2.43 2.43 -15.20
CA GLN A 192 2.31 0.99 -15.02
C GLN A 192 1.20 0.73 -13.99
N ALA A 193 0.37 -0.28 -14.21
CA ALA A 193 -0.65 -0.69 -13.25
C ALA A 193 -0.67 -2.22 -13.09
N ILE A 194 -0.88 -2.69 -11.85
CA ILE A 194 -0.94 -4.11 -11.50
C ILE A 194 -2.08 -4.36 -10.54
N SER A 195 -2.78 -5.48 -10.72
CA SER A 195 -3.82 -5.94 -9.81
C SER A 195 -3.35 -7.15 -9.02
N LEU A 196 -3.52 -7.07 -7.70
CA LEU A 196 -3.22 -8.12 -6.72
C LEU A 196 -4.52 -8.57 -6.07
N LYS A 197 -4.82 -9.87 -6.12
CA LYS A 197 -6.06 -10.42 -5.57
C LYS A 197 -5.95 -10.68 -4.08
N TYR A 198 -7.05 -10.46 -3.36
CA TYR A 198 -7.23 -10.95 -1.99
C TYR A 198 -7.87 -12.36 -2.01
N GLN A 199 -7.72 -13.10 -0.90
CA GLN A 199 -8.24 -14.48 -0.77
C GLN A 199 -9.75 -14.57 -0.84
N GLU A 200 -10.43 -13.53 -0.37
CA GLU A 200 -11.87 -13.52 -0.20
C GLU A 200 -12.50 -12.35 -0.98
N ASP A 201 -13.77 -12.49 -1.31
CA ASP A 201 -14.73 -11.41 -1.59
C ASP A 201 -14.56 -10.68 -2.93
N ASN A 202 -13.99 -11.31 -3.97
CA ASN A 202 -13.75 -10.64 -5.26
C ASN A 202 -13.03 -9.27 -5.14
N LEU A 203 -12.27 -9.12 -4.06
CA LEU A 203 -11.49 -7.94 -3.79
C LEU A 203 -10.13 -8.00 -4.44
N GLU A 204 -9.68 -6.86 -4.93
CA GLU A 204 -8.33 -6.71 -5.46
C GLU A 204 -7.74 -5.34 -5.13
N ALA A 205 -6.41 -5.31 -4.98
CA ALA A 205 -5.65 -4.08 -4.89
C ALA A 205 -5.10 -3.72 -6.27
N LEU A 206 -5.47 -2.56 -6.79
CA LEU A 206 -4.89 -1.99 -8.00
C LEU A 206 -3.83 -0.97 -7.59
N ILE A 207 -2.59 -1.19 -8.00
CA ILE A 207 -1.48 -0.27 -7.82
C ILE A 207 -1.24 0.44 -9.14
N ILE A 208 -1.28 1.78 -9.15
CA ILE A 208 -1.00 2.61 -10.33
C ILE A 208 0.26 3.43 -10.04
N LEU A 209 1.30 3.16 -10.80
CA LEU A 209 2.59 3.81 -10.69
C LEU A 209 2.80 4.73 -11.90
N PRO A 210 2.79 6.07 -11.74
CA PRO A 210 3.20 6.98 -12.80
C PRO A 210 4.64 6.70 -13.21
N LYS A 211 4.99 6.84 -14.49
CA LYS A 211 6.38 6.74 -14.92
C LYS A 211 7.19 7.91 -14.37
N ASN A 212 8.51 7.74 -14.20
CA ASN A 212 9.38 8.66 -13.46
C ASN A 212 9.30 10.15 -13.85
N GLU A 213 8.90 10.44 -15.06
CA GLU A 213 8.71 11.79 -15.60
C GLU A 213 7.36 12.43 -15.24
N TYR A 214 6.44 11.65 -14.63
CA TYR A 214 5.09 12.12 -14.31
C TYR A 214 4.93 12.35 -12.81
N ASP A 215 4.54 13.57 -12.46
CA ASP A 215 4.14 13.93 -11.09
C ASP A 215 2.81 13.27 -10.76
N ILE A 216 2.73 12.63 -9.59
CA ILE A 216 1.52 11.95 -9.12
C ILE A 216 0.34 12.91 -9.01
N ASN A 217 0.55 14.16 -8.56
CA ASN A 217 -0.53 15.13 -8.39
C ASN A 217 -1.08 15.58 -9.74
N LYS A 218 -0.23 15.82 -10.74
CA LYS A 218 -0.66 16.10 -12.12
C LYS A 218 -1.41 14.91 -12.73
N TYR A 219 -0.98 13.68 -12.41
CA TYR A 219 -1.70 12.49 -12.84
C TYR A 219 -3.10 12.43 -12.22
N ILE A 220 -3.23 12.70 -10.91
CA ILE A 220 -4.51 12.71 -10.18
C ILE A 220 -5.46 13.79 -10.70
N GLU A 221 -4.97 15.01 -10.99
CA GLU A 221 -5.79 16.09 -11.56
C GLU A 221 -6.56 15.66 -12.83
N ASN A 222 -5.94 14.78 -13.61
CA ASN A 222 -6.51 14.24 -14.86
C ASN A 222 -7.07 12.82 -14.70
N PHE A 223 -7.02 12.25 -13.48
CA PHE A 223 -7.52 10.91 -13.20
C PHE A 223 -9.03 10.94 -13.02
N ASN A 224 -9.74 10.40 -13.99
CA ASN A 224 -11.19 10.36 -14.05
C ASN A 224 -11.71 8.93 -14.25
N GLN A 225 -13.02 8.77 -14.26
CA GLN A 225 -13.66 7.47 -14.42
C GLN A 225 -13.30 6.77 -15.74
N GLU A 226 -13.13 7.52 -16.82
CA GLU A 226 -12.75 6.95 -18.12
C GLU A 226 -11.33 6.37 -18.08
N LYS A 227 -10.34 7.11 -17.56
CA LYS A 227 -8.97 6.61 -17.39
C LYS A 227 -8.94 5.38 -16.51
N TYR A 228 -9.70 5.40 -15.41
CA TYR A 228 -9.81 4.26 -14.50
C TYR A 228 -10.40 3.04 -15.23
N ASN A 229 -11.51 3.21 -15.95
CA ASN A 229 -12.13 2.13 -16.72
C ASN A 229 -11.19 1.57 -17.80
N ASN A 230 -10.42 2.42 -18.46
CA ASN A 230 -9.44 2.00 -19.46
C ASN A 230 -8.34 1.14 -18.85
N ILE A 231 -7.88 1.47 -17.64
CA ILE A 231 -6.91 0.64 -16.91
C ILE A 231 -7.53 -0.73 -16.60
N ILE A 232 -8.72 -0.76 -15.98
CA ILE A 232 -9.40 -2.00 -15.58
C ILE A 232 -9.65 -2.91 -16.77
N ASN A 233 -10.16 -2.36 -17.87
CA ASN A 233 -10.46 -3.12 -19.09
C ASN A 233 -9.21 -3.57 -19.87
N GLY A 234 -8.09 -2.87 -19.65
CA GLY A 234 -6.81 -3.17 -20.30
C GLY A 234 -5.90 -4.13 -19.50
N LEU A 235 -6.31 -4.56 -18.32
CA LEU A 235 -5.54 -5.52 -17.52
C LEU A 235 -5.45 -6.88 -18.21
N LEU A 236 -4.22 -7.31 -18.52
CA LEU A 236 -3.93 -8.60 -19.15
C LEU A 236 -2.97 -9.41 -18.28
N SER A 237 -3.07 -10.74 -18.33
CA SER A 237 -2.11 -11.60 -17.61
C SER A 237 -0.72 -11.47 -18.20
N GLN A 238 0.23 -11.03 -17.38
CA GLN A 238 1.64 -10.81 -17.75
C GLN A 238 2.56 -11.35 -16.67
N LYS A 239 3.74 -11.80 -17.06
CA LYS A 239 4.78 -12.19 -16.10
C LYS A 239 5.49 -10.95 -15.55
N VAL A 240 5.24 -10.65 -14.28
CA VAL A 240 5.75 -9.43 -13.62
C VAL A 240 6.67 -9.79 -12.45
N GLU A 241 7.80 -9.11 -12.37
CA GLU A 241 8.69 -9.07 -11.22
C GLU A 241 8.36 -7.79 -10.44
N LEU A 242 7.63 -7.95 -9.33
CA LEU A 242 7.06 -6.86 -8.55
C LEU A 242 7.91 -6.57 -7.31
N PHE A 243 8.19 -5.29 -7.08
CA PHE A 243 8.74 -4.76 -5.83
C PHE A 243 7.74 -3.75 -5.27
N LEU A 244 7.06 -4.11 -4.17
CA LEU A 244 6.02 -3.29 -3.54
C LEU A 244 6.46 -2.88 -2.12
N PRO A 245 6.51 -1.58 -1.78
CA PRO A 245 6.86 -1.16 -0.43
C PRO A 245 5.80 -1.61 0.58
N LYS A 246 6.24 -1.94 1.80
CA LYS A 246 5.36 -2.08 2.96
C LYS A 246 5.01 -0.69 3.45
N PHE A 247 3.75 -0.49 3.80
CA PHE A 247 3.29 0.78 4.36
C PHE A 247 2.14 0.59 5.34
N ASP A 248 1.94 1.63 6.15
CA ASP A 248 0.94 1.69 7.20
C ASP A 248 0.51 3.17 7.31
N ILE A 249 -0.71 3.45 6.88
CA ILE A 249 -1.25 4.80 6.73
C ILE A 249 -2.54 4.93 7.52
N GLU A 250 -2.56 5.93 8.38
CA GLU A 250 -3.75 6.45 9.03
C GLU A 250 -4.03 7.83 8.44
N PHE A 251 -5.25 8.05 7.99
CA PHE A 251 -5.69 9.32 7.45
C PHE A 251 -6.98 9.75 8.13
N ASN A 252 -7.00 10.97 8.64
CA ASN A 252 -8.14 11.55 9.34
C ASN A 252 -8.35 12.99 8.83
N THR A 253 -9.55 13.30 8.38
CA THR A 253 -9.88 14.61 7.82
C THR A 253 -11.32 15.02 8.09
N ASP A 254 -11.55 16.34 8.16
CA ASP A 254 -12.89 16.93 8.12
C ASP A 254 -13.23 17.27 6.66
N LEU A 255 -14.27 16.64 6.14
CA LEU A 255 -14.67 16.76 4.75
C LEU A 255 -15.61 17.94 4.45
N VAL A 256 -15.98 18.77 5.43
CA VAL A 256 -16.90 19.90 5.22
C VAL A 256 -16.39 20.81 4.10
N GLY A 257 -15.10 21.24 4.15
CA GLY A 257 -14.50 22.07 3.10
C GLY A 257 -14.48 21.41 1.72
N VAL A 258 -14.21 20.10 1.68
CA VAL A 258 -14.23 19.31 0.44
C VAL A 258 -15.62 19.31 -0.19
N PHE A 259 -16.67 19.08 0.63
CA PHE A 259 -18.04 19.09 0.13
C PHE A 259 -18.54 20.48 -0.26
N GLN A 260 -18.10 21.53 0.43
CA GLN A 260 -18.38 22.92 0.01
C GLN A 260 -17.78 23.22 -1.38
N GLU A 261 -16.55 22.77 -1.63
CA GLU A 261 -15.91 22.88 -2.95
C GLU A 261 -16.63 22.03 -4.02
N MET A 262 -17.18 20.87 -3.65
CA MET A 262 -18.00 20.02 -4.52
C MET A 262 -19.39 20.60 -4.82
N GLY A 263 -19.81 21.67 -4.11
CA GLY A 263 -21.08 22.39 -4.33
C GLY A 263 -22.17 22.13 -3.30
N MET A 264 -21.88 21.40 -2.22
CA MET A 264 -22.77 21.24 -1.07
C MET A 264 -22.46 22.37 -0.08
N LYS A 265 -23.32 23.36 0.04
CA LYS A 265 -23.11 24.53 0.90
C LYS A 265 -24.18 24.65 1.96
N LEU A 266 -25.45 24.56 1.58
CA LEU A 266 -26.59 24.81 2.47
C LEU A 266 -26.58 23.88 3.69
N ALA A 267 -26.18 22.62 3.54
CA ALA A 267 -26.15 21.65 4.62
C ALA A 267 -25.24 22.05 5.80
N PHE A 268 -24.30 22.97 5.59
CA PHE A 268 -23.32 23.47 6.57
C PHE A 268 -23.65 24.85 7.14
N GLU A 269 -24.68 25.52 6.61
CA GLU A 269 -25.04 26.89 6.98
C GLU A 269 -26.10 26.90 8.08
N PRO A 270 -25.81 27.46 9.28
CA PRO A 270 -26.70 27.41 10.44
C PRO A 270 -28.11 27.96 10.19
N ASN A 271 -28.21 28.99 9.31
CA ASN A 271 -29.48 29.69 9.08
C ASN A 271 -30.23 29.21 7.82
N SER A 272 -29.60 28.37 7.00
CA SER A 272 -30.11 27.97 5.68
C SER A 272 -30.30 26.48 5.53
N ALA A 273 -29.63 25.66 6.40
CA ALA A 273 -29.77 24.23 6.37
C ALA A 273 -31.19 23.79 6.70
N ASP A 274 -31.73 22.89 5.88
CA ASP A 274 -33.06 22.32 6.07
C ASP A 274 -32.97 20.81 6.25
N PHE A 275 -33.03 20.36 7.51
CA PHE A 275 -33.12 18.97 7.94
C PHE A 275 -34.47 18.66 8.61
N SER A 276 -35.55 19.30 8.16
CA SER A 276 -36.90 19.14 8.69
C SER A 276 -37.47 17.73 8.47
N SER A 277 -36.89 16.92 7.60
CA SER A 277 -37.22 15.48 7.49
C SER A 277 -36.54 14.61 8.56
N MET A 278 -35.53 15.14 9.27
CA MET A 278 -34.81 14.45 10.35
C MET A 278 -35.30 14.86 11.73
N VAL A 279 -35.48 16.16 11.94
CA VAL A 279 -35.83 16.74 13.25
C VAL A 279 -36.92 17.77 13.11
N LYS A 280 -37.66 18.02 14.22
CA LYS A 280 -38.62 19.14 14.25
C LYS A 280 -37.84 20.45 14.23
N PRO A 281 -38.20 21.39 13.37
CA PRO A 281 -37.58 22.73 13.37
C PRO A 281 -37.77 23.40 14.72
N GLU A 282 -36.70 23.87 15.32
CA GLU A 282 -36.75 24.65 16.55
C GLU A 282 -36.84 26.15 16.24
N LYS A 283 -37.41 26.93 17.15
CA LYS A 283 -37.68 28.36 16.92
C LYS A 283 -36.43 29.22 16.79
N GLU A 284 -35.24 28.73 17.25
CA GLU A 284 -34.06 29.56 17.40
C GLU A 284 -32.83 29.10 16.55
N ALA A 285 -32.82 27.87 16.04
CA ALA A 285 -31.73 27.39 15.17
C ALA A 285 -32.16 26.19 14.33
N ASN A 286 -31.82 26.22 13.05
CA ASN A 286 -31.89 25.04 12.21
C ASN A 286 -30.71 24.12 12.49
N ILE A 287 -30.95 22.81 12.54
CA ILE A 287 -29.89 21.84 12.63
C ILE A 287 -29.08 21.87 11.33
N TYR A 288 -27.76 21.85 11.44
CA TYR A 288 -26.83 21.83 10.33
C TYR A 288 -25.68 20.85 10.61
N ILE A 289 -24.96 20.43 9.59
CA ILE A 289 -23.78 19.59 9.70
C ILE A 289 -22.61 20.45 10.15
N GLY A 290 -22.15 20.30 11.40
CA GLY A 290 -20.98 21.02 11.91
C GLY A 290 -19.68 20.41 11.43
N LYS A 291 -19.58 19.06 11.33
CA LYS A 291 -18.40 18.33 10.88
C LYS A 291 -18.77 17.03 10.16
N ILE A 292 -17.90 16.64 9.21
CA ILE A 292 -17.91 15.30 8.59
C ILE A 292 -16.53 14.72 8.76
N ILE A 293 -16.32 13.94 9.81
CA ILE A 293 -15.03 13.36 10.09
C ILE A 293 -14.93 12.00 9.42
N HIS A 294 -13.95 11.86 8.53
CA HIS A 294 -13.62 10.63 7.85
C HIS A 294 -12.25 10.13 8.30
N SER A 295 -12.21 8.89 8.78
CA SER A 295 -10.96 8.26 9.21
C SER A 295 -10.79 6.89 8.57
N THR A 296 -9.59 6.65 8.07
CA THR A 296 -9.21 5.39 7.43
C THR A 296 -7.91 4.88 8.00
N TYR A 297 -7.77 3.55 8.00
CA TYR A 297 -6.53 2.88 8.33
C TYR A 297 -6.27 1.75 7.33
N ILE A 298 -5.11 1.79 6.68
CA ILE A 298 -4.63 0.74 5.77
C ILE A 298 -3.20 0.37 6.14
N LYS A 299 -2.97 -0.93 6.33
CA LYS A 299 -1.63 -1.49 6.52
C LYS A 299 -1.38 -2.58 5.48
N ILE A 300 -0.29 -2.48 4.73
CA ILE A 300 0.12 -3.43 3.70
C ILE A 300 1.42 -4.12 4.12
N ASP A 301 1.36 -5.43 4.21
CA ASP A 301 2.51 -6.30 4.50
C ASP A 301 2.46 -7.60 3.65
N GLU A 302 3.35 -8.54 3.91
CA GLU A 302 3.52 -9.77 3.14
C GLU A 302 2.28 -10.67 3.14
N LYS A 303 1.46 -10.61 4.18
CA LYS A 303 0.26 -11.46 4.35
C LYS A 303 -1.00 -10.82 3.79
N GLY A 304 -0.93 -9.53 3.50
CA GLY A 304 -2.07 -8.73 3.06
C GLY A 304 -2.18 -7.43 3.85
N THR A 305 -3.42 -7.10 4.19
CA THR A 305 -3.76 -5.96 5.02
C THR A 305 -4.15 -6.49 6.41
N LYS A 306 -3.31 -6.25 7.40
CA LYS A 306 -3.40 -6.65 8.83
C LYS A 306 -3.84 -8.11 9.07
N ALA A 307 -2.90 -9.07 9.04
CA ALA A 307 -3.14 -10.48 9.41
C ALA A 307 -2.36 -10.90 10.66
N ALA A 308 -3.04 -11.59 11.58
CA ALA A 308 -2.43 -12.37 12.65
C ALA A 308 -1.93 -13.72 12.09
N ALA A 309 -0.77 -14.16 12.53
CA ALA A 309 -0.01 -15.26 11.95
C ALA A 309 -0.74 -16.62 11.93
N VAL A 310 -0.83 -17.22 10.74
CA VAL A 310 -0.93 -18.67 10.55
C VAL A 310 -0.04 -19.03 9.36
N THR A 311 0.91 -19.93 9.59
CA THR A 311 1.89 -20.38 8.59
C THR A 311 1.23 -21.36 7.62
N ALA A 312 0.97 -20.95 6.39
CA ALA A 312 0.57 -21.85 5.31
C ALA A 312 1.76 -22.11 4.39
N VAL A 313 2.02 -23.39 4.12
CA VAL A 313 3.03 -23.85 3.16
C VAL A 313 2.37 -23.85 1.78
N VAL A 314 2.77 -22.95 0.91
CA VAL A 314 2.32 -22.91 -0.48
C VAL A 314 3.08 -23.95 -1.29
N MET A 315 2.37 -24.98 -1.77
CA MET A 315 2.86 -25.89 -2.80
C MET A 315 2.67 -25.24 -4.18
N THR A 316 3.75 -24.84 -4.82
CA THR A 316 3.74 -24.43 -6.23
C THR A 316 3.46 -25.65 -7.12
N ARG A 317 2.35 -25.64 -7.85
CA ARG A 317 2.10 -26.58 -8.93
C ARG A 317 3.04 -26.29 -10.09
N GLY A 318 4.00 -27.17 -10.32
CA GLY A 318 4.83 -27.16 -11.53
C GLY A 318 3.97 -27.43 -12.76
N ARG A 319 3.84 -26.45 -13.66
CA ARG A 319 3.33 -26.68 -15.02
C ARG A 319 4.44 -27.22 -15.90
N ALA A 320 4.15 -28.24 -16.67
CA ALA A 320 5.04 -28.84 -17.66
C ALA A 320 5.48 -27.80 -18.71
N ARG A 321 6.79 -27.72 -18.96
CA ARG A 321 7.41 -26.83 -19.98
C ARG A 321 7.08 -27.33 -21.37
N GLY A 322 6.20 -26.60 -22.08
CA GLY A 322 6.25 -26.51 -23.53
C GLY A 322 7.33 -25.51 -23.93
N HIS A 323 8.07 -25.79 -25.02
CA HIS A 323 9.07 -24.87 -25.60
C HIS A 323 8.37 -23.61 -26.08
N SER A 324 8.46 -22.53 -25.30
CA SER A 324 8.06 -21.18 -25.69
C SER A 324 9.27 -20.25 -25.57
N ASN A 325 9.41 -19.32 -26.49
CA ASN A 325 10.37 -18.20 -26.43
C ASN A 325 10.44 -17.62 -25.01
N PRO A 326 11.59 -17.15 -24.52
CA PRO A 326 11.69 -16.57 -23.19
C PRO A 326 10.72 -15.39 -23.09
N GLU A 327 9.59 -15.59 -22.43
CA GLU A 327 8.62 -14.53 -22.15
C GLU A 327 9.33 -13.37 -21.47
N LYS A 328 9.21 -12.19 -22.05
CA LYS A 328 9.80 -10.94 -21.52
C LYS A 328 9.18 -10.67 -20.15
N THR A 329 9.93 -10.88 -19.07
CA THR A 329 9.49 -10.54 -17.72
C THR A 329 9.47 -9.01 -17.56
N ILE A 330 8.32 -8.46 -17.23
CA ILE A 330 8.14 -7.04 -16.93
C ILE A 330 8.64 -6.78 -15.51
N ILE A 331 9.32 -5.66 -15.27
CA ILE A 331 9.72 -5.23 -13.94
C ILE A 331 8.86 -4.05 -13.52
N MET A 332 8.15 -4.19 -12.40
CA MET A 332 7.44 -3.10 -11.76
C MET A 332 8.04 -2.83 -10.38
N ASN A 333 8.72 -1.70 -10.23
CA ASN A 333 9.36 -1.28 -8.99
C ASN A 333 8.66 -0.05 -8.44
N VAL A 334 7.79 -0.24 -7.44
CA VAL A 334 6.96 0.82 -6.85
C VAL A 334 7.81 1.65 -5.86
N ASN A 335 8.77 2.40 -6.39
CA ASN A 335 9.81 3.08 -5.61
C ASN A 335 9.69 4.62 -5.56
N HIS A 336 8.56 5.16 -5.97
CA HIS A 336 8.21 6.59 -5.95
C HIS A 336 6.69 6.75 -5.79
N PRO A 337 6.14 7.97 -5.65
CA PRO A 337 4.72 8.19 -5.39
C PRO A 337 3.77 7.43 -6.33
N PHE A 338 2.75 6.80 -5.75
CA PHE A 338 1.82 5.93 -6.47
C PHE A 338 0.41 5.99 -5.90
N LEU A 339 -0.58 5.50 -6.67
CA LEU A 339 -1.93 5.24 -6.18
C LEU A 339 -2.09 3.79 -5.77
N PHE A 340 -2.80 3.58 -4.66
CA PHE A 340 -3.21 2.27 -4.16
C PHE A 340 -4.72 2.26 -4.00
N ILE A 341 -5.41 1.39 -4.72
CA ILE A 341 -6.86 1.32 -4.77
C ILE A 341 -7.30 -0.09 -4.36
N ILE A 342 -8.25 -0.19 -3.43
CA ILE A 342 -8.93 -1.45 -3.13
C ILE A 342 -10.31 -1.37 -3.76
N ARG A 343 -10.64 -2.35 -4.61
CA ARG A 343 -11.92 -2.43 -5.30
C ARG A 343 -12.58 -3.80 -5.15
N ASN A 344 -13.91 -3.81 -5.28
CA ASN A 344 -14.69 -5.04 -5.37
C ASN A 344 -15.25 -5.20 -6.80
N LYS A 345 -14.97 -6.32 -7.43
CA LYS A 345 -15.37 -6.61 -8.83
C LYS A 345 -16.86 -6.88 -9.00
N ASP A 346 -17.57 -7.22 -7.94
CA ASP A 346 -19.01 -7.44 -7.96
C ASP A 346 -19.81 -6.14 -8.00
N LEU A 347 -19.16 -5.02 -7.60
CA LEU A 347 -19.75 -3.70 -7.70
C LEU A 347 -19.59 -3.13 -9.12
N PRO A 348 -20.60 -2.41 -9.64
CA PRO A 348 -20.49 -1.78 -10.94
C PRO A 348 -19.37 -0.72 -10.96
N LEU A 349 -18.67 -0.60 -12.10
CA LEU A 349 -17.67 0.43 -12.33
C LEU A 349 -18.25 1.83 -12.03
N GLY A 350 -17.53 2.62 -11.25
CA GLY A 350 -18.00 3.90 -10.73
C GLY A 350 -18.52 3.85 -9.29
N ASN A 351 -18.70 2.63 -8.73
CA ASN A 351 -19.04 2.38 -7.33
C ASN A 351 -18.17 1.29 -6.72
N ASP A 352 -17.21 0.80 -7.45
CA ASP A 352 -16.41 -0.38 -7.12
C ASP A 352 -15.22 -0.06 -6.20
N ILE A 353 -14.87 1.21 -6.04
CA ILE A 353 -13.74 1.63 -5.19
C ILE A 353 -14.16 1.68 -3.73
N ILE A 354 -13.58 0.78 -2.93
CA ILE A 354 -13.73 0.77 -1.47
C ILE A 354 -12.75 1.75 -0.82
N PHE A 355 -11.48 1.70 -1.23
CA PHE A 355 -10.44 2.63 -0.80
C PHE A 355 -9.67 3.16 -2.00
N ILE A 356 -9.30 4.42 -1.94
CA ILE A 356 -8.34 5.03 -2.85
C ILE A 356 -7.33 5.85 -2.05
N SER A 357 -6.06 5.57 -2.31
CA SER A 357 -4.96 6.19 -1.58
C SER A 357 -3.93 6.79 -2.53
N LYS A 358 -3.46 7.98 -2.22
CA LYS A 358 -2.25 8.58 -2.77
C LYS A 358 -1.12 8.41 -1.76
N ILE A 359 -0.04 7.76 -2.16
CA ILE A 359 1.12 7.49 -1.34
C ILE A 359 2.30 8.32 -1.86
N GLU A 360 2.67 9.37 -1.13
CA GLU A 360 3.76 10.28 -1.49
C GLU A 360 4.97 10.17 -0.56
N ASN A 361 4.70 9.79 0.71
CA ASN A 361 5.73 9.64 1.72
C ASN A 361 5.62 8.28 2.39
N LEU A 362 6.76 7.63 2.52
CA LEU A 362 6.89 6.43 3.33
C LEU A 362 8.05 6.67 4.31
N ASP A 363 7.71 6.97 5.55
CA ASP A 363 8.67 7.10 6.63
C ASP A 363 8.73 5.82 7.45
N ARG A 364 9.88 5.54 8.01
CA ARG A 364 10.03 4.50 9.02
C ARG A 364 9.22 4.94 10.25
N LYS A 365 8.15 4.21 10.64
CA LYS A 365 7.49 4.49 11.91
C LYS A 365 8.50 4.34 13.05
N GLU A 366 8.66 5.39 13.84
CA GLU A 366 9.33 5.35 15.14
C GLU A 366 8.52 4.43 16.06
N GLY A 367 8.81 3.15 16.05
CA GLY A 367 8.06 2.18 16.85
C GLY A 367 8.21 0.74 16.39
N GLU A 368 8.76 0.48 15.22
CA GLU A 368 9.47 -0.78 15.02
C GLU A 368 10.66 -0.72 15.97
N LYS A 369 10.42 -1.14 17.24
CA LYS A 369 11.51 -1.46 18.18
C LYS A 369 12.50 -2.23 17.34
N GLU A 370 13.67 -1.64 17.13
CA GLU A 370 14.83 -2.45 16.80
C GLU A 370 14.71 -3.66 17.72
N SER A 371 14.27 -4.79 17.18
CA SER A 371 14.54 -6.04 17.90
C SER A 371 16.02 -5.90 18.23
N LYS A 372 16.43 -6.17 19.45
CA LYS A 372 17.82 -6.05 19.93
C LYS A 372 18.86 -6.71 18.99
N ASN A 373 18.41 -7.30 17.90
CA ASN A 373 19.15 -7.71 16.72
C ASN A 373 19.63 -6.55 15.80
N ASN A 374 19.03 -5.31 15.80
CA ASN A 374 19.51 -4.25 14.92
C ASN A 374 20.74 -3.52 15.49
N ASN A 375 20.93 -3.48 16.81
CA ASN A 375 22.23 -3.07 17.37
C ASN A 375 23.34 -4.09 17.04
N ASN A 376 22.97 -5.36 16.84
CA ASN A 376 23.86 -6.40 16.30
C ASN A 376 24.02 -6.29 14.76
N ILE A 377 23.03 -5.76 14.02
CA ILE A 377 23.14 -5.57 12.55
C ILE A 377 23.93 -4.30 12.23
N ASN A 378 23.70 -3.17 12.91
CA ASN A 378 24.54 -1.98 12.75
C ASN A 378 25.96 -2.17 13.35
N GLN A 379 26.12 -2.97 14.40
CA GLN A 379 27.43 -3.43 14.83
C GLN A 379 28.00 -4.56 13.94
N LYS A 380 27.16 -5.41 13.33
CA LYS A 380 27.60 -6.37 12.30
C LYS A 380 27.86 -5.70 10.96
N GLU A 381 27.09 -4.71 10.53
CA GLU A 381 27.43 -3.92 9.33
C GLU A 381 28.66 -3.01 9.55
N ARG A 382 28.87 -2.51 10.75
CA ARG A 382 30.16 -1.89 11.13
C ARG A 382 31.28 -2.92 11.34
N LYS A 383 30.97 -4.17 11.75
CA LYS A 383 31.92 -5.30 11.82
C LYS A 383 32.19 -5.95 10.45
N ILE A 384 31.27 -5.89 9.50
CA ILE A 384 31.47 -6.34 8.11
C ILE A 384 32.43 -5.40 7.34
N ARG A 385 32.90 -4.29 7.92
CA ARG A 385 34.03 -3.55 7.36
C ARG A 385 35.36 -4.30 7.45
N ASP A 386 35.44 -5.35 8.24
CA ASP A 386 36.61 -6.23 8.26
C ASP A 386 36.29 -7.54 7.53
N LEU A 387 36.21 -7.45 6.20
CA LEU A 387 35.98 -8.58 5.29
C LEU A 387 37.10 -9.65 5.42
N SER A 388 38.22 -9.30 6.07
CA SER A 388 39.31 -10.22 6.35
C SER A 388 38.92 -11.38 7.29
N LYS A 389 37.85 -11.23 8.05
CA LYS A 389 37.36 -12.25 9.02
C LYS A 389 36.37 -13.23 8.41
N LEU A 390 35.86 -13.00 7.19
CA LEU A 390 34.92 -13.90 6.53
C LEU A 390 35.66 -15.13 5.99
N GLU A 391 35.30 -16.31 6.49
CA GLU A 391 35.85 -17.60 6.05
C GLU A 391 35.12 -18.19 4.84
N SER A 392 33.86 -17.81 4.66
CA SER A 392 33.03 -18.31 3.57
C SER A 392 32.04 -17.29 3.03
N VAL A 393 31.68 -17.44 1.74
CA VAL A 393 30.68 -16.63 1.04
C VAL A 393 29.51 -17.52 0.65
N TYR A 394 28.33 -17.19 1.12
CA TYR A 394 27.10 -17.88 0.74
C TYR A 394 26.50 -17.26 -0.53
N ILE A 395 26.39 -18.06 -1.59
CA ILE A 395 25.70 -17.68 -2.82
C ILE A 395 24.20 -17.91 -2.66
N SER A 396 23.41 -16.89 -2.96
CA SER A 396 21.95 -16.95 -3.02
C SER A 396 21.44 -16.45 -4.37
N SER A 397 20.19 -16.74 -4.69
CA SER A 397 19.53 -16.24 -5.90
C SER A 397 19.40 -14.72 -5.94
N TYR A 398 19.44 -14.05 -4.77
CA TYR A 398 19.02 -12.65 -4.58
C TYR A 398 20.04 -11.60 -5.02
N ARG A 399 21.35 -11.88 -4.95
CA ARG A 399 22.35 -10.90 -5.33
C ARG A 399 22.84 -11.17 -6.75
N PRO A 400 23.11 -10.12 -7.57
CA PRO A 400 23.63 -10.31 -8.91
C PRO A 400 25.02 -10.95 -8.89
N LEU A 401 25.39 -11.64 -9.96
CA LEU A 401 26.69 -12.32 -10.11
C LEU A 401 27.86 -11.35 -9.86
N LYS A 402 27.78 -10.13 -10.40
CA LYS A 402 28.80 -9.08 -10.24
C LYS A 402 29.05 -8.71 -8.76
N TRP A 403 28.01 -8.75 -7.91
CA TRP A 403 28.14 -8.46 -6.49
C TRP A 403 28.98 -9.53 -5.77
N TYR A 404 28.75 -10.81 -6.07
CA TYR A 404 29.56 -11.90 -5.50
C TYR A 404 31.00 -11.86 -5.97
N MET A 405 31.21 -11.55 -7.24
CA MET A 405 32.57 -11.36 -7.77
C MET A 405 33.30 -10.22 -7.07
N TYR A 406 32.60 -9.12 -6.77
CA TYR A 406 33.16 -8.01 -6.00
C TYR A 406 33.49 -8.44 -4.57
N LEU A 407 32.54 -9.07 -3.86
CA LEU A 407 32.71 -9.51 -2.48
C LEU A 407 33.89 -10.50 -2.34
N ILE A 408 33.97 -11.50 -3.20
CA ILE A 408 35.05 -12.50 -3.19
C ILE A 408 36.41 -11.82 -3.42
N LYS A 409 36.50 -10.87 -4.33
CA LYS A 409 37.75 -10.10 -4.55
C LYS A 409 38.14 -9.28 -3.30
N GLN A 410 37.18 -8.67 -2.62
CA GLN A 410 37.44 -7.93 -1.36
C GLN A 410 37.99 -8.84 -0.25
N ILE A 411 37.45 -10.05 -0.14
CA ILE A 411 37.93 -11.04 0.85
C ILE A 411 39.36 -11.52 0.47
N LEU A 412 39.60 -11.86 -0.81
CA LEU A 412 40.86 -12.34 -1.28
C LEU A 412 41.99 -11.29 -1.26
N LYS A 413 41.65 -10.00 -1.13
CA LYS A 413 42.62 -8.95 -0.88
C LYS A 413 43.46 -9.22 0.37
N ASN A 414 42.82 -9.74 1.42
CA ASN A 414 43.42 -9.98 2.73
C ASN A 414 43.57 -11.47 3.07
N ARG A 415 43.19 -12.39 2.18
CA ARG A 415 43.24 -13.84 2.37
C ARG A 415 43.78 -14.55 1.15
N GLU A 416 44.39 -15.70 1.35
CA GLU A 416 44.89 -16.56 0.26
C GLU A 416 43.78 -17.37 -0.38
N SER A 417 42.71 -17.67 0.36
CA SER A 417 41.59 -18.50 -0.11
C SER A 417 40.27 -18.11 0.57
N VAL A 418 39.17 -18.47 -0.10
CA VAL A 418 37.82 -18.33 0.45
C VAL A 418 36.95 -19.52 0.04
N GLU A 419 36.09 -19.94 0.93
CA GLU A 419 35.11 -20.99 0.68
C GLU A 419 33.80 -20.35 0.15
N ILE A 420 33.32 -20.83 -1.00
CA ILE A 420 32.06 -20.42 -1.59
C ILE A 420 31.03 -21.51 -1.35
N ARG A 421 29.94 -21.19 -0.67
CA ARG A 421 28.86 -22.12 -0.31
C ARG A 421 27.59 -21.76 -1.07
N ALA A 422 26.92 -22.74 -1.63
CA ALA A 422 25.64 -22.58 -2.29
C ALA A 422 24.70 -23.74 -1.95
N ARG A 423 23.40 -23.48 -1.83
CA ARG A 423 22.42 -24.55 -1.83
C ARG A 423 22.34 -25.21 -3.20
N PRO A 424 21.76 -26.41 -3.34
CA PRO A 424 21.70 -27.11 -4.63
C PRO A 424 21.09 -26.29 -5.76
N LEU A 425 20.07 -25.48 -5.47
CA LEU A 425 19.41 -24.59 -6.46
C LEU A 425 20.32 -23.45 -6.94
N GLU A 426 21.26 -22.99 -6.12
CA GLU A 426 22.20 -21.91 -6.43
C GLU A 426 23.58 -22.43 -6.88
N ALA A 427 23.79 -23.74 -6.96
CA ALA A 427 25.05 -24.32 -7.36
C ALA A 427 25.51 -23.85 -8.75
N ALA A 428 24.60 -23.78 -9.72
CA ALA A 428 24.90 -23.25 -11.04
C ALA A 428 25.39 -21.78 -11.03
N LYS A 429 24.84 -20.97 -10.12
CA LYS A 429 25.25 -19.57 -9.95
C LYS A 429 26.63 -19.48 -9.30
N SER A 430 26.94 -20.33 -8.30
CA SER A 430 28.26 -20.36 -7.68
C SER A 430 29.35 -20.75 -8.69
N ILE A 431 29.06 -21.73 -9.54
CA ILE A 431 29.98 -22.14 -10.63
C ILE A 431 30.23 -20.95 -11.58
N ARG A 432 29.18 -20.23 -12.01
CA ARG A 432 29.32 -19.05 -12.89
C ARG A 432 30.17 -17.95 -12.26
N VAL A 433 30.04 -17.70 -10.97
CA VAL A 433 30.87 -16.72 -10.23
C VAL A 433 32.33 -17.13 -10.25
N VAL A 434 32.61 -18.40 -9.95
CA VAL A 434 33.97 -18.96 -9.91
C VAL A 434 34.61 -18.93 -11.31
N GLU A 435 33.90 -19.40 -12.32
CA GLU A 435 34.42 -19.41 -13.71
C GLU A 435 34.67 -17.99 -14.24
N ALA A 436 33.80 -17.02 -13.91
CA ALA A 436 34.01 -15.63 -14.27
C ALA A 436 35.25 -15.03 -13.60
N LEU A 437 35.47 -15.29 -12.31
CA LEU A 437 36.68 -14.82 -11.60
C LEU A 437 37.96 -15.50 -12.11
N LYS A 438 37.85 -16.79 -12.45
CA LYS A 438 38.96 -17.56 -13.04
C LYS A 438 39.32 -17.03 -14.44
N LYS A 439 38.34 -16.80 -15.32
CA LYS A 439 38.52 -16.22 -16.64
C LYS A 439 39.20 -14.85 -16.61
N LEU A 440 38.93 -14.07 -15.56
CA LEU A 440 39.54 -12.76 -15.33
C LEU A 440 40.91 -12.84 -14.63
N GLY A 441 41.43 -14.04 -14.34
CA GLY A 441 42.73 -14.23 -13.73
C GLY A 441 42.80 -13.98 -12.21
N TYR A 442 41.74 -13.70 -11.54
CA TYR A 442 41.76 -13.39 -10.10
C TYR A 442 41.97 -14.61 -9.23
N ILE A 443 41.45 -15.77 -9.63
CA ILE A 443 41.47 -16.99 -8.83
C ILE A 443 41.94 -18.20 -9.64
N SER A 444 42.60 -19.13 -8.94
CA SER A 444 42.68 -20.54 -9.28
C SER A 444 41.73 -21.31 -8.40
N TYR A 445 40.99 -22.26 -8.94
CA TYR A 445 40.13 -23.07 -8.08
C TYR A 445 40.89 -24.29 -7.56
N SER A 446 40.44 -24.87 -6.42
CA SER A 446 41.03 -26.06 -5.87
C SER A 446 40.13 -27.29 -5.88
N LYS A 447 38.92 -27.19 -5.36
CA LYS A 447 38.00 -28.35 -5.24
C LYS A 447 36.53 -27.93 -5.23
N TYR A 448 35.71 -28.76 -5.90
CA TYR A 448 34.26 -28.76 -5.78
C TYR A 448 33.83 -30.01 -4.99
N TYR A 449 32.96 -29.85 -4.00
CA TYR A 449 32.37 -30.99 -3.28
C TYR A 449 30.99 -30.63 -2.73
N THR A 450 30.23 -31.65 -2.37
CA THR A 450 28.95 -31.48 -1.68
C THR A 450 29.12 -31.98 -0.24
N THR A 451 28.48 -31.26 0.68
CA THR A 451 28.44 -31.67 2.07
C THR A 451 27.08 -31.43 2.66
N THR A 452 26.81 -32.05 3.80
CA THR A 452 25.55 -31.88 4.52
C THR A 452 25.85 -31.37 5.92
N PHE A 453 25.17 -30.28 6.29
CA PHE A 453 25.25 -29.71 7.63
C PHE A 453 23.91 -29.86 8.35
N ILE A 454 23.93 -29.98 9.66
CA ILE A 454 22.76 -29.85 10.49
C ILE A 454 22.65 -28.37 10.90
N LEU A 455 21.62 -27.69 10.40
CA LEU A 455 21.31 -26.31 10.78
C LEU A 455 19.91 -26.30 11.41
N ASN A 456 19.81 -25.82 12.65
CA ASN A 456 18.53 -25.76 13.37
C ASN A 456 17.80 -27.12 13.39
N GLY A 457 18.52 -28.23 13.63
CA GLY A 457 18.00 -29.60 13.67
C GLY A 457 17.59 -30.21 12.31
N ARG A 458 17.88 -29.53 11.18
CA ARG A 458 17.56 -30.01 9.83
C ARG A 458 18.82 -30.26 9.02
N LEU A 459 18.86 -31.38 8.29
CA LEU A 459 19.93 -31.70 7.35
C LEU A 459 19.82 -30.79 6.13
N GLN A 460 20.88 -30.01 5.85
CA GLN A 460 20.96 -29.15 4.67
C GLN A 460 22.19 -29.50 3.83
N ARG A 461 21.97 -29.76 2.55
CA ARG A 461 23.05 -30.02 1.57
C ARG A 461 23.58 -28.72 1.01
N TYR A 462 24.89 -28.63 0.88
CA TYR A 462 25.57 -27.49 0.25
C TYR A 462 26.54 -27.98 -0.83
N PHE A 463 26.59 -27.20 -1.91
CA PHE A 463 27.64 -27.25 -2.90
C PHE A 463 28.72 -26.27 -2.46
N ILE A 464 29.97 -26.74 -2.38
CA ILE A 464 31.08 -25.95 -1.85
C ILE A 464 32.19 -25.87 -2.90
N VAL A 465 32.78 -24.67 -3.05
CA VAL A 465 33.95 -24.43 -3.87
C VAL A 465 35.00 -23.69 -3.05
N ASN A 466 36.14 -24.28 -2.89
CA ASN A 466 37.30 -23.58 -2.33
C ASN A 466 38.12 -22.95 -3.46
N VAL A 467 38.27 -21.63 -3.41
CA VAL A 467 39.04 -20.86 -4.39
C VAL A 467 40.26 -20.23 -3.73
N LYS A 468 41.37 -20.19 -4.46
CA LYS A 468 42.58 -19.50 -4.05
C LYS A 468 42.86 -18.34 -5.00
N LYS A 469 43.44 -17.25 -4.50
CA LYS A 469 43.91 -16.16 -5.34
C LYS A 469 45.10 -16.61 -6.19
N THR A 470 45.26 -15.99 -7.36
CA THR A 470 46.44 -16.18 -8.21
C THR A 470 47.61 -15.35 -7.71
N LYS A 471 48.82 -15.63 -8.20
CA LYS A 471 49.99 -14.81 -7.91
C LYS A 471 49.84 -13.37 -8.41
N ASP A 472 49.08 -13.18 -9.49
CA ASP A 472 48.87 -11.89 -10.14
C ASP A 472 47.63 -11.14 -9.59
N PHE A 473 46.96 -11.70 -8.58
CA PHE A 473 45.73 -11.14 -8.03
C PHE A 473 45.85 -9.66 -7.65
N GLN A 474 46.89 -9.29 -6.91
CA GLN A 474 47.05 -7.92 -6.41
C GLN A 474 47.23 -6.92 -7.57
N LYS A 475 48.07 -7.26 -8.54
CA LYS A 475 48.27 -6.44 -9.74
C LYS A 475 46.97 -6.21 -10.51
N LEU A 476 46.22 -7.28 -10.81
CA LEU A 476 44.95 -7.21 -11.53
C LEU A 476 43.88 -6.43 -10.74
N TYR A 477 43.89 -6.54 -9.40
CA TYR A 477 42.97 -5.81 -8.53
C TYR A 477 43.25 -4.31 -8.60
N ASP A 478 44.50 -3.90 -8.45
CA ASP A 478 44.90 -2.49 -8.40
C ASP A 478 44.73 -1.80 -9.77
N GLU A 479 45.06 -2.48 -10.87
CA GLU A 479 44.81 -2.01 -12.24
C GLU A 479 43.30 -1.70 -12.46
N ARG A 480 42.43 -2.59 -12.02
CA ARG A 480 40.99 -2.42 -12.19
C ARG A 480 40.40 -1.33 -11.30
N GLU A 481 40.89 -1.16 -10.07
CA GLU A 481 40.49 -0.03 -9.21
C GLU A 481 40.94 1.31 -9.82
N ALA A 482 42.10 1.39 -10.38
CA ALA A 482 42.60 2.58 -11.06
C ALA A 482 41.74 2.97 -12.29
N GLU A 483 41.32 1.98 -13.10
CA GLU A 483 40.37 2.20 -14.19
C GLU A 483 39.04 2.74 -13.72
N MET A 484 38.47 2.15 -12.63
CA MET A 484 37.21 2.58 -12.08
C MET A 484 37.26 4.02 -11.53
N ARG A 485 38.37 4.42 -10.92
CA ARG A 485 38.56 5.80 -10.43
C ARG A 485 38.65 6.80 -11.60
N LYS A 486 39.30 6.45 -12.70
CA LYS A 486 39.34 7.26 -13.92
C LYS A 486 37.97 7.46 -14.56
N VAL A 487 37.13 6.40 -14.58
CA VAL A 487 35.78 6.46 -15.13
C VAL A 487 34.84 7.31 -14.23
N LEU A 488 35.05 7.29 -12.92
CA LEU A 488 34.27 8.10 -11.98
C LEU A 488 34.68 9.59 -12.00
N SER A 489 35.97 9.90 -12.17
CA SER A 489 36.47 11.28 -12.32
C SER A 489 36.00 11.93 -13.63
N ASN A 490 35.87 11.18 -14.71
CA ASN A 490 35.36 11.68 -15.99
C ASN A 490 33.84 11.84 -16.07
N LYS A 491 33.07 11.36 -15.05
CA LYS A 491 31.62 11.56 -14.93
C LYS A 491 31.25 12.71 -13.99
N SER A 492 32.20 13.29 -13.33
CA SER A 492 32.04 14.44 -12.44
C SER A 492 32.56 15.78 -13.05
N GLN A 493 32.93 15.74 -14.29
CA GLN A 493 33.09 16.90 -15.20
C GLN A 493 31.90 16.91 -16.19
#